data_08fca95d287f05cc301e90a2edc16bcb
#
_entry.id   08fca95d287f05cc301e90a2edc16bcb
#
_cell.length_a   1.000
_cell.length_b   1.000
_cell.length_c   1.000
_cell.angle_alpha   90.00
_cell.angle_beta   90.00
_cell.angle_gamma   90.00
#
_symmetry.space_group_name_H-M   'P 1'
#
loop_
_entity.id
_entity.type
_entity.pdbx_description
1 polymer ?
#
loop_
_entity_poly.entity_id
_entity_poly.type
_entity_poly.pdbx_seq_one_letter_code
_entity_poly.pdbx_strand_id
1 'polypeptide(L)'
;MIQLSQTMRLEQRLSPQQILLSTLLQLPLLSLEQKIQTELELNPVLEEGIEEEMEQESETIETTEEERETVENELELTDPEDSKSDLDKNELENAQEESDWDELINDEESYEYRLPRDKNVEEFERPEVEVTSMTDYLMEQLNYLSLDETDNKIGEYLIWNTKDDGYLDESVTIEGIAEIFECKPAKVESVLKQIQKFDPVGIGARNLQECLLVQLQEMSPKPKLALLVVRDHFEDFKNKRYEKILSELGIDRDELKNIIDLIARLNPKPGVGLYNSKHNYIIPDFIVEKVENEFVVTLNDWNIPPLRISKTYKELLHNKNNTDKETKQYIRKKIESAKWFISSIYQRKITMLNVMEAIVEKQYDFFEKGPTHIRPLIMREIADMINMDISTVSRVANGKYVQTDFGIFELKYFFTERIQMNDGEEVSTRKVKARISEMIESENPDKPLSDEKISQILTSEGFPVARRTVAKYREQLNIPVARLRKKI
;
A
#
# COMPACT_ATOMS: atom_id res chain seq x y z
N MET A 1 -28.92 -50.69 -20.29
CA MET A 1 -27.44 -50.63 -20.02
C MET A 1 -27.12 -49.23 -19.53
N ILE A 2 -26.83 -49.11 -18.26
CA ILE A 2 -26.40 -47.82 -17.65
C ILE A 2 -24.90 -47.79 -17.76
N GLN A 3 -24.35 -46.91 -18.62
CA GLN A 3 -22.91 -46.61 -18.65
C GLN A 3 -22.58 -45.64 -17.55
N LEU A 4 -21.94 -46.12 -16.49
CA LEU A 4 -21.29 -45.27 -15.48
C LEU A 4 -20.00 -44.72 -16.07
N SER A 5 -19.98 -43.47 -16.49
CA SER A 5 -18.74 -42.74 -16.80
C SER A 5 -18.15 -42.18 -15.51
N GLN A 6 -17.10 -42.82 -15.03
CA GLN A 6 -16.31 -42.34 -13.91
C GLN A 6 -15.37 -41.23 -14.43
N THR A 7 -15.74 -39.96 -14.25
CA THR A 7 -14.83 -38.83 -14.48
C THR A 7 -13.96 -38.66 -13.25
N MET A 8 -12.70 -39.12 -13.34
CA MET A 8 -11.67 -38.75 -12.37
C MET A 8 -11.42 -37.26 -12.48
N ARG A 9 -11.92 -36.47 -11.52
CA ARG A 9 -11.44 -35.11 -11.29
C ARG A 9 -10.17 -35.20 -10.45
N LEU A 10 -9.03 -34.88 -11.05
CA LEU A 10 -7.79 -34.59 -10.33
C LEU A 10 -7.99 -33.27 -9.57
N GLU A 11 -8.41 -33.35 -8.33
CA GLU A 11 -8.35 -32.21 -7.41
C GLU A 11 -6.87 -32.10 -6.93
N GLN A 12 -6.12 -31.17 -7.50
CA GLN A 12 -4.86 -30.75 -6.91
C GLN A 12 -5.17 -30.02 -5.59
N ARG A 13 -5.02 -30.72 -4.48
CA ARG A 13 -5.03 -30.09 -3.15
C ARG A 13 -3.63 -29.55 -2.90
N LEU A 14 -3.50 -28.22 -2.88
CA LEU A 14 -2.28 -27.55 -2.44
C LEU A 14 -1.96 -28.00 -1.01
N SER A 15 -0.68 -28.30 -0.73
CA SER A 15 -0.25 -28.61 0.64
C SER A 15 -0.51 -27.39 1.56
N PRO A 16 -0.83 -27.59 2.84
CA PRO A 16 -1.00 -26.50 3.80
C PRO A 16 0.18 -25.52 3.78
N GLN A 17 1.34 -26.04 3.52
CA GLN A 17 2.60 -25.33 3.38
C GLN A 17 2.58 -24.33 2.21
N GLN A 18 2.18 -24.75 1.03
CA GLN A 18 2.08 -23.89 -0.15
C GLN A 18 1.01 -22.80 0.02
N ILE A 19 -0.07 -23.11 0.73
CA ILE A 19 -1.12 -22.15 1.03
C ILE A 19 -0.56 -21.03 1.93
N LEU A 20 0.20 -21.38 2.99
CA LEU A 20 0.77 -20.41 3.92
C LEU A 20 1.82 -19.54 3.23
N LEU A 21 2.76 -20.11 2.47
CA LEU A 21 3.72 -19.34 1.69
C LEU A 21 3.02 -18.35 0.75
N SER A 22 1.98 -18.82 0.06
CA SER A 22 1.15 -18.01 -0.83
C SER A 22 0.45 -16.86 -0.09
N THR A 23 -0.04 -17.09 1.12
CA THR A 23 -0.65 -16.03 1.96
C THR A 23 0.40 -15.05 2.47
N LEU A 24 1.57 -15.55 2.92
CA LEU A 24 2.67 -14.70 3.36
C LEU A 24 3.16 -13.77 2.26
N LEU A 25 3.22 -14.21 1.00
CA LEU A 25 3.61 -13.37 -0.14
C LEU A 25 2.64 -12.20 -0.38
N GLN A 26 1.36 -12.36 -0.05
CA GLN A 26 0.34 -11.32 -0.25
C GLN A 26 0.33 -10.28 0.85
N LEU A 27 0.75 -10.63 2.07
CA LEU A 27 0.67 -9.73 3.22
C LEU A 27 1.61 -8.52 3.05
N PRO A 28 1.13 -7.29 3.29
CA PRO A 28 1.98 -6.13 3.47
C PRO A 28 2.78 -6.24 4.78
N LEU A 29 3.82 -5.42 4.94
CA LEU A 29 4.77 -5.47 6.06
C LEU A 29 4.06 -5.51 7.43
N LEU A 30 3.16 -4.58 7.68
CA LEU A 30 2.44 -4.43 8.96
C LEU A 30 1.57 -5.65 9.31
N SER A 31 0.94 -6.26 8.30
CA SER A 31 0.15 -7.49 8.49
C SER A 31 1.04 -8.72 8.68
N LEU A 32 2.26 -8.70 8.13
CA LEU A 32 3.26 -9.73 8.37
C LEU A 32 3.74 -9.72 9.81
N GLU A 33 4.05 -8.54 10.37
CA GLU A 33 4.41 -8.38 11.78
C GLU A 33 3.32 -8.95 12.72
N GLN A 34 2.06 -8.58 12.47
CA GLN A 34 0.95 -9.13 13.24
C GLN A 34 0.86 -10.65 13.13
N LYS A 35 1.14 -11.21 11.94
CA LYS A 35 1.15 -12.66 11.75
C LYS A 35 2.30 -13.33 12.49
N ILE A 36 3.49 -12.72 12.49
CA ILE A 36 4.65 -13.19 13.25
C ILE A 36 4.34 -13.19 14.75
N GLN A 37 3.80 -12.11 15.30
CA GLN A 37 3.39 -12.03 16.70
C GLN A 37 2.36 -13.11 17.06
N THR A 38 1.37 -13.33 16.21
CA THR A 38 0.38 -14.39 16.40
C THR A 38 1.03 -15.78 16.42
N GLU A 39 2.00 -16.06 15.56
CA GLU A 39 2.70 -17.34 15.54
C GLU A 39 3.65 -17.49 16.75
N LEU A 40 4.28 -16.43 17.23
CA LEU A 40 5.05 -16.43 18.49
C LEU A 40 4.17 -16.77 19.71
N GLU A 41 2.95 -16.23 19.77
CA GLU A 41 2.00 -16.58 20.83
C GLU A 41 1.52 -18.04 20.75
N LEU A 42 1.31 -18.56 19.53
CA LEU A 42 0.79 -19.92 19.31
C LEU A 42 1.87 -21.01 19.40
N ASN A 43 3.13 -20.67 19.14
CA ASN A 43 4.23 -21.64 19.12
C ASN A 43 5.29 -21.29 20.18
N PRO A 44 5.28 -21.92 21.36
CA PRO A 44 6.19 -21.61 22.45
C PRO A 44 7.67 -21.96 22.14
N VAL A 45 7.93 -22.60 21.01
CA VAL A 45 9.28 -22.98 20.59
C VAL A 45 9.97 -21.86 19.79
N LEU A 46 9.17 -20.90 19.25
CA LEU A 46 9.69 -19.73 18.57
C LEU A 46 10.03 -18.64 19.58
N GLU A 47 11.19 -18.04 19.44
CA GLU A 47 11.67 -16.90 20.22
C GLU A 47 12.17 -15.81 19.28
N GLU A 48 12.11 -14.55 19.73
CA GLU A 48 12.77 -13.44 19.08
C GLU A 48 14.27 -13.51 19.37
N GLY A 49 15.09 -13.51 18.33
CA GLY A 49 16.54 -13.49 18.45
C GLY A 49 17.04 -12.07 18.72
N ILE A 50 18.03 -11.93 19.61
CA ILE A 50 18.80 -10.68 19.74
C ILE A 50 19.91 -10.76 18.69
N GLU A 51 20.04 -9.73 17.84
CA GLU A 51 21.03 -9.72 16.73
C GLU A 51 22.47 -9.99 17.24
N GLU A 52 22.85 -9.46 18.40
CA GLU A 52 24.18 -9.66 19.00
C GLU A 52 24.46 -11.12 19.38
N GLU A 53 23.46 -11.90 19.80
CA GLU A 53 23.63 -13.32 20.14
C GLU A 53 23.77 -14.19 18.88
N MET A 54 23.10 -13.82 17.79
CA MET A 54 23.22 -14.56 16.52
C MET A 54 24.57 -14.31 15.85
N GLU A 55 25.17 -13.13 15.98
CA GLU A 55 26.53 -12.86 15.49
C GLU A 55 27.59 -13.72 16.21
N GLN A 56 27.45 -13.91 17.52
CA GLN A 56 28.38 -14.73 18.30
C GLN A 56 28.20 -16.24 18.02
N GLU A 57 26.99 -16.69 17.71
CA GLU A 57 26.75 -18.09 17.37
C GLU A 57 27.31 -18.45 16.00
N SER A 58 27.22 -17.58 15.00
CA SER A 58 27.78 -17.82 13.66
C SER A 58 29.31 -17.85 13.68
N GLU A 59 29.98 -16.96 14.43
CA GLU A 59 31.44 -16.98 14.57
C GLU A 59 31.94 -18.25 15.26
N THR A 60 31.15 -18.82 16.18
CA THR A 60 31.49 -20.09 16.85
C THR A 60 31.25 -21.32 15.96
N ILE A 61 30.30 -21.26 15.03
CA ILE A 61 30.03 -22.35 14.08
C ILE A 61 31.11 -22.42 12.99
N GLU A 62 31.49 -21.27 12.41
CA GLU A 62 32.57 -21.21 11.40
C GLU A 62 33.90 -21.77 11.97
N THR A 63 34.25 -21.46 13.22
CA THR A 63 35.47 -22.00 13.86
C THR A 63 35.39 -23.51 14.15
N THR A 64 34.18 -24.07 14.40
CA THR A 64 33.99 -25.49 14.61
C THR A 64 33.95 -26.30 13.31
N GLU A 65 33.54 -25.70 12.20
CA GLU A 65 33.58 -26.35 10.88
C GLU A 65 34.99 -26.45 10.33
N GLU A 66 35.79 -25.40 10.46
CA GLU A 66 37.23 -25.46 10.11
C GLU A 66 38.00 -26.56 10.92
N GLU A 67 37.63 -26.73 12.21
CA GLU A 67 38.19 -27.82 13.04
C GLU A 67 37.68 -29.21 12.63
N ARG A 68 36.44 -29.35 12.12
CA ARG A 68 35.90 -30.65 11.62
C ARG A 68 36.49 -31.05 10.30
N GLU A 69 36.63 -30.15 9.33
CA GLU A 69 37.28 -30.44 8.05
C GLU A 69 38.74 -30.91 8.22
N THR A 70 39.46 -30.41 9.24
CA THR A 70 40.80 -30.86 9.56
C THR A 70 40.83 -32.23 10.18
N VAL A 71 39.80 -32.65 10.94
CA VAL A 71 39.69 -33.97 11.57
C VAL A 71 39.20 -35.04 10.60
N GLU A 72 38.29 -34.70 9.63
CA GLU A 72 37.88 -35.67 8.60
C GLU A 72 38.99 -36.02 7.62
N ASN A 73 39.86 -35.07 7.29
CA ASN A 73 41.03 -35.32 6.46
C ASN A 73 42.11 -36.23 7.15
N GLU A 74 42.09 -36.38 8.47
CA GLU A 74 42.96 -37.29 9.20
C GLU A 74 42.36 -38.71 9.37
N LEU A 75 41.02 -38.87 9.22
CA LEU A 75 40.31 -40.15 9.42
C LEU A 75 40.15 -41.01 8.15
N GLU A 76 40.45 -40.51 6.96
CA GLU A 76 40.35 -41.29 5.70
C GLU A 76 41.46 -42.31 5.49
N LEU A 77 42.35 -42.53 6.44
CA LEU A 77 43.51 -43.43 6.32
C LEU A 77 43.42 -44.77 7.08
N THR A 78 42.22 -45.17 7.56
CA THR A 78 42.07 -46.49 8.22
C THR A 78 40.87 -47.26 7.69
N ASP A 79 41.16 -48.29 6.88
CA ASP A 79 40.18 -49.29 6.45
C ASP A 79 39.61 -50.09 7.65
N PRO A 80 38.29 -50.36 7.73
CA PRO A 80 37.74 -51.34 8.64
C PRO A 80 37.23 -52.58 7.90
N GLU A 81 37.94 -53.67 8.06
CA GLU A 81 37.35 -55.01 7.86
C GLU A 81 36.73 -55.50 9.20
N ASP A 82 35.57 -56.16 9.00
CA ASP A 82 34.88 -57.09 9.89
C ASP A 82 34.31 -56.65 11.26
N SER A 83 32.96 -56.53 11.26
CA SER A 83 32.11 -57.32 12.20
C SER A 83 30.59 -57.16 11.91
N LYS A 84 30.02 -58.21 11.29
CA LYS A 84 28.59 -58.45 11.25
C LYS A 84 28.15 -59.02 12.60
N SER A 85 27.32 -58.34 13.35
CA SER A 85 26.53 -58.91 14.43
C SER A 85 25.07 -58.44 14.31
N ASP A 86 24.16 -59.39 14.42
CA ASP A 86 22.72 -59.25 14.32
C ASP A 86 22.21 -58.21 15.34
N LEU A 87 21.89 -57.00 14.86
CA LEU A 87 21.19 -56.02 15.61
C LEU A 87 19.67 -56.13 15.33
N ASP A 88 18.89 -56.13 16.39
CA ASP A 88 17.43 -56.18 16.35
C ASP A 88 16.85 -55.05 15.48
N LYS A 89 15.83 -55.38 14.69
CA LYS A 89 15.17 -54.43 13.79
C LYS A 89 14.68 -53.16 14.52
N ASN A 90 14.35 -53.24 15.82
CA ASN A 90 13.97 -52.09 16.64
C ASN A 90 15.12 -51.12 16.94
N GLU A 91 16.36 -51.61 16.98
CA GLU A 91 17.56 -50.77 17.15
C GLU A 91 17.93 -50.06 15.85
N LEU A 92 17.70 -50.68 14.69
CA LEU A 92 17.89 -50.06 13.37
C LEU A 92 16.86 -48.97 13.05
N GLU A 93 15.60 -49.18 13.43
CA GLU A 93 14.55 -48.13 13.32
C GLU A 93 14.86 -46.97 14.25
N ASN A 94 15.31 -47.20 15.49
CA ASN A 94 15.74 -46.17 16.41
C ASN A 94 17.00 -45.41 15.96
N ALA A 95 17.96 -46.11 15.33
CA ALA A 95 19.20 -45.50 14.80
C ALA A 95 18.91 -44.64 13.55
N GLN A 96 17.98 -45.07 12.69
CA GLN A 96 17.51 -44.26 11.55
C GLN A 96 16.71 -43.03 12.01
N GLU A 97 15.86 -43.18 13.03
CA GLU A 97 15.20 -42.03 13.64
C GLU A 97 16.19 -41.05 14.28
N GLU A 98 17.32 -41.53 14.85
CA GLU A 98 18.36 -40.66 15.46
C GLU A 98 19.21 -39.96 14.42
N SER A 99 19.57 -40.58 13.27
CA SER A 99 20.29 -39.91 12.19
C SER A 99 19.45 -38.83 11.51
N ASP A 100 18.18 -39.12 11.26
CA ASP A 100 17.22 -38.11 10.76
C ASP A 100 17.06 -36.90 11.73
N TRP A 101 17.36 -37.12 13.01
CA TRP A 101 17.31 -36.08 14.04
C TRP A 101 18.54 -35.16 14.03
N ASP A 102 19.72 -35.71 13.90
CA ASP A 102 20.97 -34.95 13.84
C ASP A 102 20.99 -34.09 12.54
N GLU A 103 20.49 -34.65 11.43
CA GLU A 103 20.31 -33.92 10.19
C GLU A 103 19.28 -32.81 10.32
N LEU A 104 18.17 -33.01 11.07
CA LEU A 104 17.12 -32.03 11.28
C LEU A 104 17.55 -30.91 12.25
N ILE A 105 18.52 -31.15 13.13
CA ILE A 105 19.03 -30.19 14.11
C ILE A 105 20.19 -29.40 13.53
N ASN A 106 21.02 -30.04 12.70
CA ASN A 106 22.21 -29.43 12.09
C ASN A 106 21.93 -28.67 10.78
N ASP A 107 20.71 -28.72 10.25
CA ASP A 107 20.30 -27.99 9.04
C ASP A 107 20.11 -26.49 9.31
N GLU A 108 21.02 -25.89 10.10
CA GLU A 108 21.11 -24.44 10.32
C GLU A 108 21.86 -23.73 9.18
N GLU A 109 22.31 -24.48 8.18
CA GLU A 109 23.37 -24.08 7.26
C GLU A 109 23.04 -23.04 6.21
N SER A 110 21.91 -22.42 6.09
CA SER A 110 21.76 -21.62 4.85
C SER A 110 20.94 -20.34 4.92
N TYR A 111 20.55 -19.88 6.08
CA TYR A 111 19.63 -18.74 6.14
C TYR A 111 20.29 -17.39 6.47
N GLU A 112 21.61 -17.31 6.46
CA GLU A 112 22.33 -16.06 6.71
C GLU A 112 22.69 -15.30 5.41
N TYR A 113 21.74 -14.57 4.86
CA TYR A 113 22.09 -13.51 3.92
C TYR A 113 22.17 -12.18 4.69
N ARG A 114 23.39 -11.81 5.06
CA ARG A 114 23.66 -10.52 5.73
C ARG A 114 23.85 -9.43 4.68
N LEU A 115 22.97 -8.45 4.68
CA LEU A 115 23.30 -7.16 4.11
C LEU A 115 24.14 -6.41 5.18
N PRO A 116 25.32 -5.83 4.83
CA PRO A 116 26.08 -5.04 5.77
C PRO A 116 25.27 -3.84 6.25
N ARG A 117 24.85 -3.85 7.50
CA ARG A 117 24.29 -2.67 8.15
C ARG A 117 25.43 -1.74 8.52
N ASP A 118 25.35 -0.49 8.09
CA ASP A 118 26.23 0.56 8.56
C ASP A 118 25.98 0.77 10.07
N LYS A 119 26.93 0.33 10.92
CA LYS A 119 26.88 0.45 12.39
C LYS A 119 26.92 1.92 12.91
N ASN A 120 26.98 2.91 12.02
CA ASN A 120 27.15 4.33 12.38
C ASN A 120 25.89 5.17 12.20
N VAL A 121 24.72 4.58 12.01
CA VAL A 121 23.48 5.35 12.01
C VAL A 121 23.07 5.59 13.46
N GLU A 122 23.52 6.71 14.03
CA GLU A 122 22.97 7.20 15.30
C GLU A 122 21.44 7.36 15.12
N GLU A 123 20.67 6.62 15.89
CA GLU A 123 19.22 6.80 15.97
C GLU A 123 18.93 8.18 16.54
N PHE A 124 18.77 9.17 15.66
CA PHE A 124 18.23 10.45 16.06
C PHE A 124 16.74 10.27 16.38
N GLU A 125 16.43 10.16 17.66
CA GLU A 125 15.05 10.35 18.14
C GLU A 125 14.60 11.75 17.73
N ARG A 126 13.83 11.84 16.64
CA ARG A 126 13.22 13.09 16.25
C ARG A 126 12.17 13.43 17.29
N PRO A 127 12.21 14.64 17.88
CA PRO A 127 11.17 15.05 18.82
C PRO A 127 9.81 14.91 18.14
N GLU A 128 8.90 14.19 18.79
CA GLU A 128 7.52 14.08 18.31
C GLU A 128 6.91 15.47 18.29
N VAL A 129 6.61 15.96 17.10
CA VAL A 129 5.87 17.21 16.93
C VAL A 129 4.42 16.90 17.34
N GLU A 130 3.92 17.58 18.35
CA GLU A 130 2.48 17.54 18.71
C GLU A 130 1.65 17.91 17.49
N VAL A 131 0.88 16.97 17.02
CA VAL A 131 0.07 17.13 15.85
C VAL A 131 -1.35 17.36 16.29
N THR A 132 -1.76 18.62 16.32
CA THR A 132 -3.16 19.00 16.59
C THR A 132 -4.05 18.47 15.48
N SER A 133 -5.09 17.75 15.84
CA SER A 133 -6.11 17.30 14.88
C SER A 133 -7.00 18.45 14.46
N MET A 134 -7.66 18.34 13.30
CA MET A 134 -8.64 19.33 12.87
C MET A 134 -9.74 19.51 13.91
N THR A 135 -10.18 18.43 14.55
CA THR A 135 -11.19 18.44 15.61
C THR A 135 -10.71 19.23 16.81
N ASP A 136 -9.46 19.04 17.25
CA ASP A 136 -8.90 19.76 18.39
C ASP A 136 -8.81 21.27 18.11
N TYR A 137 -8.37 21.63 16.90
CA TYR A 137 -8.30 23.03 16.46
C TYR A 137 -9.68 23.72 16.46
N LEU A 138 -10.73 23.01 16.00
CA LEU A 138 -12.10 23.54 16.03
C LEU A 138 -12.66 23.58 17.44
N MET A 139 -12.32 22.64 18.30
CA MET A 139 -12.70 22.64 19.71
C MET A 139 -12.08 23.79 20.48
N GLU A 140 -10.84 24.15 20.18
CA GLU A 140 -10.23 25.36 20.72
C GLU A 140 -11.02 26.61 20.32
N GLN A 141 -11.38 26.76 19.05
CA GLN A 141 -12.17 27.88 18.58
C GLN A 141 -13.55 27.93 19.23
N LEU A 142 -14.20 26.78 19.42
CA LEU A 142 -15.47 26.69 20.12
C LEU A 142 -15.37 27.17 21.57
N ASN A 143 -14.30 26.79 22.28
CA ASN A 143 -14.05 27.20 23.66
C ASN A 143 -13.79 28.71 23.81
N TYR A 144 -13.27 29.39 22.76
CA TYR A 144 -13.12 30.85 22.74
C TYR A 144 -14.47 31.57 22.63
N LEU A 145 -15.51 30.90 22.14
CA LEU A 145 -16.87 31.47 22.10
C LEU A 145 -17.53 31.29 23.48
N SER A 146 -17.97 32.40 24.09
CA SER A 146 -18.73 32.35 25.36
C SER A 146 -20.16 31.88 25.09
N LEU A 147 -20.33 30.59 24.83
CA LEU A 147 -21.63 29.94 24.56
C LEU A 147 -22.25 29.39 25.85
N ASP A 148 -23.58 29.22 25.85
CA ASP A 148 -24.27 28.49 26.90
C ASP A 148 -23.78 27.01 26.94
N GLU A 149 -23.86 26.39 28.12
CA GLU A 149 -23.42 25.00 28.32
C GLU A 149 -24.09 24.01 27.34
N THR A 150 -25.36 24.23 27.01
CA THR A 150 -26.10 23.43 26.03
C THR A 150 -25.62 23.66 24.60
N ASP A 151 -25.30 24.95 24.25
CA ASP A 151 -24.82 25.30 22.91
C ASP A 151 -23.41 24.78 22.67
N ASN A 152 -22.59 24.75 23.73
CA ASN A 152 -21.24 24.17 23.66
C ASN A 152 -21.31 22.67 23.38
N LYS A 153 -22.17 21.92 24.08
CA LYS A 153 -22.38 20.48 23.83
C LYS A 153 -22.89 20.17 22.41
N ILE A 154 -23.79 21.03 21.90
CA ILE A 154 -24.25 20.92 20.50
C ILE A 154 -23.09 21.19 19.52
N GLY A 155 -22.27 22.20 19.82
CA GLY A 155 -21.09 22.54 19.03
C GLY A 155 -20.07 21.41 18.98
N GLU A 156 -19.75 20.80 20.13
CA GLU A 156 -18.89 19.65 20.23
C GLU A 156 -19.40 18.47 19.39
N TYR A 157 -20.69 18.17 19.51
CA TYR A 157 -21.32 17.10 18.74
C TYR A 157 -21.23 17.34 17.21
N LEU A 158 -21.45 18.58 16.77
CA LEU A 158 -21.33 18.96 15.35
C LEU A 158 -19.89 18.83 14.85
N ILE A 159 -18.89 19.25 15.63
CA ILE A 159 -17.47 19.15 15.27
C ILE A 159 -17.04 17.69 15.15
N TRP A 160 -17.43 16.82 16.10
CA TRP A 160 -17.11 15.40 16.05
C TRP A 160 -17.75 14.66 14.86
N ASN A 161 -18.87 15.15 14.34
CA ASN A 161 -19.54 14.60 13.16
C ASN A 161 -19.16 15.31 11.85
N THR A 162 -18.10 16.12 11.85
CA THR A 162 -17.56 16.74 10.64
C THR A 162 -16.58 15.76 9.98
N LYS A 163 -16.77 15.50 8.67
CA LYS A 163 -15.87 14.69 7.86
C LYS A 163 -14.54 15.40 7.62
N ASP A 164 -13.56 14.63 7.22
CA ASP A 164 -12.21 15.09 6.86
C ASP A 164 -12.19 16.16 5.76
N ASP A 165 -13.17 16.14 4.87
CA ASP A 165 -13.38 17.18 3.85
C ASP A 165 -13.90 18.52 4.41
N GLY A 166 -14.31 18.55 5.69
CA GLY A 166 -14.90 19.70 6.35
C GLY A 166 -16.42 19.81 6.23
N TYR A 167 -17.07 18.81 5.62
CA TYR A 167 -18.53 18.76 5.55
C TYR A 167 -19.14 17.99 6.72
N LEU A 168 -20.37 18.39 7.11
CA LEU A 168 -21.15 17.63 8.07
C LEU A 168 -21.55 16.26 7.48
N ASP A 169 -21.55 15.21 8.29
CA ASP A 169 -21.98 13.88 7.84
C ASP A 169 -23.46 13.89 7.42
N GLU A 170 -23.77 13.26 6.29
CA GLU A 170 -25.13 13.15 5.74
C GLU A 170 -26.11 12.42 6.67
N SER A 171 -25.58 11.55 7.55
CA SER A 171 -26.39 10.85 8.56
C SER A 171 -26.91 11.79 9.67
N VAL A 172 -26.28 12.94 9.85
CA VAL A 172 -26.57 13.88 10.94
C VAL A 172 -27.56 14.94 10.48
N THR A 173 -28.80 14.82 10.92
CA THR A 173 -29.87 15.80 10.62
C THR A 173 -30.05 16.79 11.77
N ILE A 174 -30.40 18.03 11.46
CA ILE A 174 -30.67 19.07 12.48
C ILE A 174 -31.80 18.64 13.42
N GLU A 175 -32.80 17.93 12.88
CA GLU A 175 -33.94 17.43 13.66
C GLU A 175 -33.49 16.34 14.65
N GLY A 176 -32.61 15.40 14.23
CA GLY A 176 -32.06 14.37 15.09
C GLY A 176 -31.20 14.96 16.24
N ILE A 177 -30.41 16.00 15.96
CA ILE A 177 -29.64 16.69 17.01
C ILE A 177 -30.58 17.40 17.99
N ALA A 178 -31.63 18.03 17.47
CA ALA A 178 -32.62 18.73 18.29
C ALA A 178 -33.37 17.77 19.23
N GLU A 179 -33.63 16.51 18.81
CA GLU A 179 -34.19 15.44 19.65
C GLU A 179 -33.21 14.95 20.71
N ILE A 180 -31.95 14.77 20.37
CA ILE A 180 -30.91 14.29 21.32
C ILE A 180 -30.69 15.28 22.45
N PHE A 181 -30.66 16.59 22.14
CA PHE A 181 -30.42 17.65 23.13
C PHE A 181 -31.67 18.29 23.66
N GLU A 182 -32.86 17.78 23.36
CA GLU A 182 -34.18 18.29 23.79
C GLU A 182 -34.34 19.80 23.53
N CYS A 183 -33.83 20.27 22.39
CA CYS A 183 -33.80 21.67 22.03
C CYS A 183 -34.60 21.97 20.74
N LYS A 184 -34.84 23.27 20.48
CA LYS A 184 -35.51 23.68 19.22
C LYS A 184 -34.51 23.55 18.05
N PRO A 185 -34.95 23.10 16.86
CA PRO A 185 -34.07 23.00 15.67
C PRO A 185 -33.43 24.33 15.29
N ALA A 186 -34.13 25.46 15.53
CA ALA A 186 -33.60 26.81 15.31
C ALA A 186 -32.35 27.11 16.16
N LYS A 187 -32.23 26.50 17.36
CA LYS A 187 -31.08 26.68 18.24
C LYS A 187 -29.86 25.95 17.65
N VAL A 188 -30.03 24.69 17.18
CA VAL A 188 -28.99 23.91 16.49
C VAL A 188 -28.49 24.65 15.24
N GLU A 189 -29.44 25.25 14.46
CA GLU A 189 -29.07 25.99 13.26
C GLU A 189 -28.27 27.27 13.58
N SER A 190 -28.57 27.94 14.71
CA SER A 190 -27.79 29.11 15.15
C SER A 190 -26.36 28.75 15.52
N VAL A 191 -26.15 27.62 16.23
CA VAL A 191 -24.83 27.11 16.59
C VAL A 191 -24.07 26.69 15.33
N LEU A 192 -24.72 25.97 14.41
CA LEU A 192 -24.11 25.56 13.14
C LEU A 192 -23.61 26.77 12.33
N LYS A 193 -24.41 27.87 12.25
CA LYS A 193 -23.99 29.10 11.57
C LYS A 193 -22.81 29.81 12.25
N GLN A 194 -22.60 29.59 13.53
CA GLN A 194 -21.39 30.06 14.21
C GLN A 194 -20.19 29.25 13.87
N ILE A 195 -20.33 27.92 13.88
CA ILE A 195 -19.24 26.98 13.49
C ILE A 195 -18.81 27.19 12.04
N GLN A 196 -19.76 27.47 11.15
CA GLN A 196 -19.46 27.73 9.73
C GLN A 196 -18.57 28.98 9.50
N LYS A 197 -18.46 29.85 10.50
CA LYS A 197 -17.57 31.04 10.46
C LYS A 197 -16.17 30.78 11.03
N PHE A 198 -15.94 29.61 11.58
CA PHE A 198 -14.62 29.25 12.10
C PHE A 198 -13.57 29.24 10.99
N ASP A 199 -12.33 29.30 11.36
CA ASP A 199 -11.20 29.09 10.45
C ASP A 199 -10.88 27.59 10.34
N PRO A 200 -11.00 27.01 9.14
CA PRO A 200 -11.32 27.59 7.83
C PRO A 200 -12.83 27.85 7.62
N VAL A 201 -13.12 28.96 6.98
CA VAL A 201 -14.50 29.39 6.72
C VAL A 201 -15.26 28.38 5.85
N GLY A 202 -16.49 28.06 6.26
CA GLY A 202 -17.36 27.11 5.56
C GLY A 202 -17.27 25.66 6.08
N ILE A 203 -16.58 25.45 7.18
CA ILE A 203 -16.53 24.14 7.87
C ILE A 203 -17.90 23.80 8.47
N GLY A 204 -18.27 22.52 8.52
CA GLY A 204 -19.59 22.11 8.99
C GLY A 204 -20.74 22.39 8.00
N ALA A 205 -20.45 22.80 6.77
CA ALA A 205 -21.46 22.95 5.73
C ALA A 205 -22.04 21.58 5.32
N ARG A 206 -23.35 21.55 5.00
CA ARG A 206 -24.03 20.32 4.56
C ARG A 206 -23.76 19.98 3.10
N ASN A 207 -23.59 21.02 2.27
CA ASN A 207 -23.40 20.90 0.83
C ASN A 207 -22.37 21.90 0.32
N LEU A 208 -21.79 21.64 -0.86
CA LEU A 208 -20.87 22.55 -1.53
C LEU A 208 -21.48 23.96 -1.74
N GLN A 209 -22.76 24.03 -2.08
CA GLN A 209 -23.45 25.30 -2.26
C GLN A 209 -23.47 26.15 -0.97
N GLU A 210 -23.78 25.54 0.17
CA GLU A 210 -23.77 26.19 1.48
C GLU A 210 -22.35 26.65 1.85
N CYS A 211 -21.34 25.81 1.66
CA CYS A 211 -19.93 26.14 1.91
C CYS A 211 -19.50 27.38 1.12
N LEU A 212 -19.77 27.41 -0.19
CA LEU A 212 -19.44 28.56 -1.03
C LEU A 212 -20.21 29.83 -0.64
N LEU A 213 -21.50 29.71 -0.24
CA LEU A 213 -22.30 30.85 0.23
C LEU A 213 -21.73 31.47 1.51
N VAL A 214 -21.32 30.64 2.47
CA VAL A 214 -20.71 31.10 3.72
C VAL A 214 -19.40 31.83 3.44
N GLN A 215 -18.53 31.25 2.61
CA GLN A 215 -17.26 31.87 2.23
C GLN A 215 -17.47 33.23 1.52
N LEU A 216 -18.43 33.32 0.60
CA LEU A 216 -18.75 34.55 -0.09
C LEU A 216 -19.37 35.62 0.84
N GLN A 217 -20.08 35.20 1.89
CA GLN A 217 -20.67 36.12 2.88
C GLN A 217 -19.61 36.72 3.82
N GLU A 218 -18.57 35.99 4.14
CA GLU A 218 -17.48 36.45 5.00
C GLU A 218 -16.41 37.26 4.23
N MET A 219 -16.39 37.19 2.89
CA MET A 219 -15.47 37.98 2.06
C MET A 219 -15.78 39.47 2.17
N SER A 220 -14.73 40.29 2.22
CA SER A 220 -14.83 41.75 2.14
C SER A 220 -14.11 42.29 0.91
N PRO A 221 -14.74 43.03 -0.02
CA PRO A 221 -16.17 43.44 -0.06
C PRO A 221 -17.09 42.28 -0.49
N LYS A 222 -18.33 42.28 0.01
CA LYS A 222 -19.30 41.20 -0.31
C LYS A 222 -19.71 41.23 -1.78
N PRO A 223 -19.43 40.18 -2.55
CA PRO A 223 -19.74 40.10 -3.97
C PRO A 223 -21.21 39.72 -4.21
N LYS A 224 -22.08 40.72 -4.29
CA LYS A 224 -23.54 40.54 -4.40
C LYS A 224 -23.96 39.67 -5.57
N LEU A 225 -23.33 39.84 -6.74
CA LEU A 225 -23.65 39.07 -7.93
C LEU A 225 -23.21 37.59 -7.81
N ALA A 226 -22.04 37.33 -7.24
CA ALA A 226 -21.60 35.98 -6.98
C ALA A 226 -22.50 35.25 -5.98
N LEU A 227 -22.99 35.94 -4.94
CA LEU A 227 -23.95 35.38 -4.00
C LEU A 227 -25.27 34.98 -4.68
N LEU A 228 -25.78 35.82 -5.61
CA LEU A 228 -26.98 35.48 -6.38
C LEU A 228 -26.77 34.28 -7.28
N VAL A 229 -25.66 34.23 -7.97
CA VAL A 229 -25.31 33.07 -8.88
C VAL A 229 -25.25 31.78 -8.09
N VAL A 230 -24.56 31.75 -6.95
CA VAL A 230 -24.42 30.54 -6.15
C VAL A 230 -25.71 30.16 -5.43
N ARG A 231 -26.54 31.14 -5.04
CA ARG A 231 -27.79 30.91 -4.33
C ARG A 231 -28.89 30.39 -5.26
N ASP A 232 -29.12 31.08 -6.38
CA ASP A 232 -30.32 30.89 -7.21
C ASP A 232 -30.05 30.11 -8.50
N HIS A 233 -28.81 30.16 -9.04
CA HIS A 233 -28.40 29.53 -10.33
C HIS A 233 -27.31 28.48 -10.19
N PHE A 234 -27.18 27.85 -9.02
CA PHE A 234 -26.10 26.88 -8.75
C PHE A 234 -26.10 25.68 -9.73
N GLU A 235 -27.26 25.09 -10.04
CA GLU A 235 -27.41 23.99 -10.99
C GLU A 235 -27.01 24.37 -12.42
N ASP A 236 -27.38 25.55 -12.87
CA ASP A 236 -26.99 26.04 -14.19
C ASP A 236 -25.49 26.39 -14.24
N PHE A 237 -24.94 26.90 -13.15
CA PHE A 237 -23.51 27.12 -12.96
C PHE A 237 -22.71 25.82 -13.00
N LYS A 238 -23.12 24.79 -12.25
CA LYS A 238 -22.52 23.44 -12.23
C LYS A 238 -22.50 22.81 -13.63
N ASN A 239 -23.58 22.96 -14.40
CA ASN A 239 -23.72 22.44 -15.75
C ASN A 239 -23.11 23.34 -16.84
N LYS A 240 -22.44 24.45 -16.45
CA LYS A 240 -21.85 25.45 -17.35
C LYS A 240 -22.83 26.01 -18.37
N ARG A 241 -24.10 26.25 -17.99
CA ARG A 241 -25.14 26.86 -18.82
C ARG A 241 -25.10 28.37 -18.68
N TYR A 242 -23.99 28.96 -19.03
CA TYR A 242 -23.71 30.37 -18.80
C TYR A 242 -24.65 31.33 -19.58
N GLU A 243 -25.07 30.92 -20.77
CA GLU A 243 -26.02 31.74 -21.58
C GLU A 243 -27.36 31.97 -20.84
N LYS A 244 -27.80 31.00 -20.05
CA LYS A 244 -29.02 31.12 -19.26
C LYS A 244 -28.83 32.08 -18.11
N ILE A 245 -27.69 31.99 -17.42
CA ILE A 245 -27.33 32.89 -16.31
C ILE A 245 -27.22 34.32 -16.80
N LEU A 246 -26.59 34.56 -17.96
CA LEU A 246 -26.48 35.88 -18.60
C LEU A 246 -27.84 36.48 -18.92
N SER A 247 -28.77 35.67 -19.48
CA SER A 247 -30.10 36.13 -19.84
C SER A 247 -31.01 36.44 -18.64
N GLU A 248 -30.89 35.66 -17.54
CA GLU A 248 -31.72 35.83 -16.36
C GLU A 248 -31.24 36.94 -15.43
N LEU A 249 -29.93 37.13 -15.29
CA LEU A 249 -29.34 38.16 -14.43
C LEU A 249 -29.02 39.47 -15.18
N GLY A 250 -29.05 39.46 -16.51
CA GLY A 250 -28.73 40.65 -17.33
C GLY A 250 -27.29 41.15 -17.18
N ILE A 251 -26.37 40.23 -16.90
CA ILE A 251 -24.94 40.50 -16.63
C ILE A 251 -24.15 40.38 -17.94
N ASP A 252 -23.07 41.18 -18.09
CA ASP A 252 -22.15 41.06 -19.20
C ASP A 252 -21.22 39.84 -19.06
N ARG A 253 -20.67 39.38 -20.20
CA ARG A 253 -19.76 38.20 -20.22
C ARG A 253 -18.51 38.42 -19.38
N ASP A 254 -17.93 39.57 -19.39
CA ASP A 254 -16.73 39.92 -18.63
C ASP A 254 -17.00 39.92 -17.12
N GLU A 255 -18.18 40.37 -16.71
CA GLU A 255 -18.62 40.35 -15.31
C GLU A 255 -18.83 38.89 -14.84
N LEU A 256 -19.45 38.04 -15.67
CA LEU A 256 -19.63 36.62 -15.35
C LEU A 256 -18.30 35.92 -15.23
N LYS A 257 -17.31 36.24 -16.10
CA LYS A 257 -15.95 35.68 -16.02
C LYS A 257 -15.28 36.05 -14.69
N ASN A 258 -15.39 37.32 -14.26
CA ASN A 258 -14.87 37.75 -12.97
C ASN A 258 -15.52 37.01 -11.78
N ILE A 259 -16.83 36.73 -11.87
CA ILE A 259 -17.56 35.96 -10.87
C ILE A 259 -17.06 34.52 -10.83
N ILE A 260 -16.85 33.87 -11.99
CA ILE A 260 -16.30 32.51 -12.10
C ILE A 260 -14.90 32.45 -11.49
N ASP A 261 -14.03 33.39 -11.85
CA ASP A 261 -12.66 33.46 -11.34
C ASP A 261 -12.63 33.68 -9.80
N LEU A 262 -13.60 34.45 -9.28
CA LEU A 262 -13.72 34.62 -7.86
C LEU A 262 -14.20 33.34 -7.15
N ILE A 263 -15.20 32.63 -7.69
CA ILE A 263 -15.70 31.37 -7.14
C ILE A 263 -14.61 30.29 -7.24
N ALA A 264 -13.81 30.27 -8.32
CA ALA A 264 -12.71 29.32 -8.49
C ALA A 264 -11.57 29.48 -7.47
N ARG A 265 -11.45 30.65 -6.84
CA ARG A 265 -10.46 30.91 -5.77
C ARG A 265 -10.94 30.44 -4.38
N LEU A 266 -12.22 30.13 -4.22
CA LEU A 266 -12.77 29.63 -2.97
C LEU A 266 -12.33 28.20 -2.72
N ASN A 267 -12.27 27.80 -1.45
CA ASN A 267 -11.89 26.44 -1.09
C ASN A 267 -13.14 25.52 -1.06
N PRO A 268 -13.27 24.57 -2.00
CA PRO A 268 -14.41 23.65 -2.02
C PRO A 268 -14.37 22.60 -0.91
N LYS A 269 -13.21 22.38 -0.27
CA LYS A 269 -13.01 21.40 0.80
C LYS A 269 -12.23 22.06 1.95
N PRO A 270 -12.90 22.74 2.86
CA PRO A 270 -12.22 23.52 3.90
C PRO A 270 -11.41 22.66 4.88
N GLY A 271 -11.77 21.39 5.07
CA GLY A 271 -11.02 20.46 5.93
C GLY A 271 -9.68 20.03 5.35
N VAL A 272 -9.50 20.08 4.03
CA VAL A 272 -8.25 19.64 3.38
C VAL A 272 -7.15 20.67 3.61
N GLY A 273 -6.08 20.30 4.29
CA GLY A 273 -4.94 21.17 4.62
C GLY A 273 -4.69 21.32 6.13
N LEU A 274 -5.72 21.07 6.95
CA LEU A 274 -5.58 20.95 8.40
C LEU A 274 -5.23 19.49 8.82
N TYR A 275 -5.17 18.61 7.82
CA TYR A 275 -4.93 17.17 8.02
C TYR A 275 -3.47 16.88 8.32
N ASN A 276 -3.29 16.01 9.27
CA ASN A 276 -2.03 15.35 9.49
C ASN A 276 -1.67 14.48 8.29
N SER A 277 -0.62 14.85 7.57
CA SER A 277 0.00 14.02 6.53
C SER A 277 0.48 12.66 7.05
N LYS A 278 0.56 12.47 8.38
CA LYS A 278 0.97 11.21 9.02
C LYS A 278 0.03 10.04 8.72
N HIS A 279 -1.29 10.27 8.55
CA HIS A 279 -2.24 9.19 8.23
C HIS A 279 -2.14 8.68 6.79
N ASN A 280 -1.56 9.45 5.89
CA ASN A 280 -1.39 9.10 4.48
C ASN A 280 0.05 8.69 4.14
N TYR A 281 0.90 8.41 5.14
CA TYR A 281 2.25 7.96 4.91
C TYR A 281 2.24 6.50 4.47
N ILE A 282 2.68 6.25 3.24
CA ILE A 282 2.85 4.89 2.71
C ILE A 282 4.26 4.44 3.04
N ILE A 283 4.38 3.40 3.85
CA ILE A 283 5.66 2.74 4.13
C ILE A 283 6.01 1.88 2.91
N PRO A 284 7.13 2.14 2.22
CA PRO A 284 7.54 1.32 1.09
C PRO A 284 8.06 -0.03 1.56
N ASP A 285 7.75 -1.10 0.81
CA ASP A 285 8.30 -2.44 1.06
C ASP A 285 9.71 -2.60 0.49
N PHE A 286 10.03 -1.87 -0.59
CA PHE A 286 11.32 -1.90 -1.27
C PHE A 286 11.93 -0.50 -1.38
N ILE A 287 13.24 -0.44 -1.29
CA ILE A 287 14.03 0.76 -1.54
C ILE A 287 15.01 0.44 -2.67
N VAL A 288 15.01 1.27 -3.72
CA VAL A 288 15.94 1.15 -4.85
C VAL A 288 16.80 2.39 -4.88
N GLU A 289 18.09 2.20 -4.68
CA GLU A 289 19.09 3.26 -4.66
C GLU A 289 20.13 3.01 -5.77
N LYS A 290 20.66 4.10 -6.32
CA LYS A 290 21.72 4.02 -7.32
C LYS A 290 23.08 4.13 -6.63
N VAL A 291 23.84 3.02 -6.59
CA VAL A 291 25.20 2.96 -6.05
C VAL A 291 26.19 2.81 -7.21
N GLU A 292 27.12 3.72 -7.35
CA GLU A 292 28.22 3.73 -8.35
C GLU A 292 27.83 3.57 -9.84
N ASN A 293 26.72 3.19 -10.24
CA ASN A 293 26.12 3.01 -11.58
C ASN A 293 25.19 1.78 -11.66
N GLU A 294 25.09 1.02 -10.58
CA GLU A 294 24.17 -0.11 -10.47
C GLU A 294 23.00 0.25 -9.54
N PHE A 295 21.85 -0.33 -9.77
CA PHE A 295 20.70 -0.17 -8.89
C PHE A 295 20.71 -1.30 -7.87
N VAL A 296 20.83 -0.92 -6.59
CA VAL A 296 20.75 -1.85 -5.47
C VAL A 296 19.33 -1.85 -4.94
N VAL A 297 18.77 -3.06 -4.80
CA VAL A 297 17.44 -3.28 -4.26
C VAL A 297 17.56 -3.75 -2.82
N THR A 298 16.99 -3.00 -1.89
CA THR A 298 16.90 -3.38 -0.49
C THR A 298 15.44 -3.58 -0.08
N LEU A 299 15.19 -4.57 0.77
CA LEU A 299 13.88 -4.80 1.37
C LEU A 299 13.79 -4.05 2.70
N ASN A 300 12.69 -3.42 2.96
CA ASN A 300 12.46 -2.69 4.21
C ASN A 300 11.98 -3.65 5.31
N ASP A 301 12.91 -4.44 5.85
CA ASP A 301 12.61 -5.50 6.86
C ASP A 301 12.96 -5.07 8.29
N TRP A 302 13.29 -3.80 8.52
CA TRP A 302 13.84 -3.33 9.78
C TRP A 302 12.95 -3.60 11.01
N ASN A 303 11.64 -3.72 10.81
CA ASN A 303 10.67 -3.99 11.87
C ASN A 303 10.42 -5.50 12.12
N ILE A 304 11.02 -6.39 11.31
CA ILE A 304 10.81 -7.83 11.45
C ILE A 304 11.91 -8.36 12.38
N PRO A 305 11.56 -8.79 13.61
CA PRO A 305 12.54 -9.37 14.51
C PRO A 305 13.09 -10.68 13.93
N PRO A 306 14.38 -10.95 14.07
CA PRO A 306 14.95 -12.23 13.69
C PRO A 306 14.34 -13.34 14.56
N LEU A 307 13.86 -14.42 13.94
CA LEU A 307 13.22 -15.54 14.62
C LEU A 307 14.23 -16.66 14.84
N ARG A 308 14.23 -17.23 16.05
CA ARG A 308 15.03 -18.40 16.38
C ARG A 308 14.21 -19.47 17.07
N ILE A 309 14.75 -20.69 17.07
CA ILE A 309 14.17 -21.80 17.82
C ILE A 309 14.81 -21.84 19.20
N SER A 310 14.00 -21.88 20.26
CA SER A 310 14.45 -21.89 21.65
C SER A 310 15.39 -23.04 21.95
N LYS A 311 16.58 -22.72 22.51
CA LYS A 311 17.60 -23.70 22.91
C LYS A 311 17.09 -24.66 23.98
N THR A 312 16.25 -24.18 24.90
CA THR A 312 15.66 -24.98 25.99
C THR A 312 14.82 -26.14 25.45
N TYR A 313 14.05 -25.94 24.40
CA TYR A 313 13.26 -27.01 23.79
C TYR A 313 14.13 -27.96 22.93
N LYS A 314 15.23 -27.49 22.32
CA LYS A 314 16.22 -28.37 21.68
C LYS A 314 16.87 -29.30 22.71
N GLU A 315 17.29 -28.78 23.88
CA GLU A 315 17.87 -29.56 24.97
C GLU A 315 16.90 -30.59 25.60
N LEU A 316 15.61 -30.22 25.75
CA LEU A 316 14.57 -31.15 26.23
C LEU A 316 14.37 -32.35 25.31
N LEU A 317 14.60 -32.20 24.01
CA LEU A 317 14.59 -33.33 23.07
C LEU A 317 15.82 -34.22 23.19
N HIS A 318 17.00 -33.64 23.43
CA HIS A 318 18.25 -34.38 23.63
C HIS A 318 18.26 -35.21 24.91
N ASN A 319 17.55 -34.78 25.96
CA ASN A 319 17.49 -35.48 27.23
C ASN A 319 16.57 -36.71 27.15
N LYS A 320 17.17 -37.89 26.90
CA LYS A 320 16.48 -39.18 26.67
C LYS A 320 15.66 -39.69 27.88
N ASN A 321 15.96 -39.27 29.09
CA ASN A 321 15.54 -39.99 30.30
C ASN A 321 14.34 -39.41 31.08
N ASN A 322 13.79 -38.24 30.70
CA ASN A 322 12.84 -37.55 31.58
C ASN A 322 11.54 -37.03 30.91
N THR A 323 11.27 -37.38 29.66
CA THR A 323 10.09 -36.83 28.97
C THR A 323 9.22 -37.94 28.38
N ASP A 324 7.89 -37.83 28.59
CA ASP A 324 6.89 -38.74 28.04
C ASP A 324 6.88 -38.71 26.50
N LYS A 325 6.60 -39.88 25.87
CA LYS A 325 6.57 -40.00 24.38
C LYS A 325 5.59 -39.02 23.74
N GLU A 326 4.47 -38.73 24.37
CA GLU A 326 3.46 -37.78 23.89
C GLU A 326 4.00 -36.33 23.89
N THR A 327 4.74 -35.95 24.92
CA THR A 327 5.36 -34.62 25.05
C THR A 327 6.44 -34.45 23.99
N LYS A 328 7.25 -35.47 23.75
CA LYS A 328 8.27 -35.45 22.67
C LYS A 328 7.64 -35.27 21.28
N GLN A 329 6.58 -36.00 20.98
CA GLN A 329 5.87 -35.86 19.70
C GLN A 329 5.24 -34.48 19.53
N TYR A 330 4.73 -33.89 20.63
CA TYR A 330 4.18 -32.54 20.61
C TYR A 330 5.28 -31.49 20.29
N ILE A 331 6.40 -31.54 21.03
CA ILE A 331 7.53 -30.63 20.83
C ILE A 331 8.07 -30.77 19.40
N ARG A 332 8.21 -32.00 18.89
CA ARG A 332 8.63 -32.27 17.50
C ARG A 332 7.76 -31.53 16.49
N LYS A 333 6.45 -31.73 16.56
CA LYS A 333 5.51 -31.05 15.66
C LYS A 333 5.62 -29.52 15.72
N LYS A 334 5.87 -28.99 16.92
CA LYS A 334 6.04 -27.54 17.10
C LYS A 334 7.35 -27.02 16.54
N ILE A 335 8.45 -27.75 16.69
CA ILE A 335 9.74 -27.41 16.07
C ILE A 335 9.65 -27.49 14.54
N GLU A 336 9.03 -28.54 14.00
CA GLU A 336 8.82 -28.71 12.56
C GLU A 336 7.99 -27.54 11.99
N SER A 337 6.92 -27.13 12.69
CA SER A 337 6.12 -25.97 12.33
C SER A 337 6.91 -24.67 12.41
N ALA A 338 7.76 -24.50 13.44
CA ALA A 338 8.63 -23.34 13.61
C ALA A 338 9.67 -23.22 12.50
N LYS A 339 10.41 -24.28 12.22
CA LYS A 339 11.39 -24.33 11.11
C LYS A 339 10.74 -23.97 9.79
N TRP A 340 9.59 -24.58 9.53
CA TRP A 340 8.89 -24.35 8.29
C TRP A 340 8.39 -22.90 8.17
N PHE A 341 7.97 -22.27 9.26
CA PHE A 341 7.55 -20.87 9.28
C PHE A 341 8.74 -19.93 9.01
N ILE A 342 9.89 -20.15 9.65
CA ILE A 342 11.12 -19.40 9.42
C ILE A 342 11.56 -19.54 7.95
N SER A 343 11.59 -20.75 7.43
CA SER A 343 11.94 -21.02 6.02
C SER A 343 10.99 -20.29 5.05
N SER A 344 9.70 -20.26 5.38
CA SER A 344 8.70 -19.55 4.55
C SER A 344 8.90 -18.04 4.52
N ILE A 345 9.30 -17.44 5.65
CA ILE A 345 9.62 -16.00 5.71
C ILE A 345 10.87 -15.71 4.86
N TYR A 346 11.90 -16.55 4.99
CA TYR A 346 13.12 -16.41 4.21
C TYR A 346 12.87 -16.57 2.71
N GLN A 347 12.10 -17.59 2.31
CA GLN A 347 11.73 -17.82 0.92
C GLN A 347 10.87 -16.65 0.37
N ARG A 348 10.00 -16.06 1.20
CA ARG A 348 9.29 -14.82 0.85
C ARG A 348 10.28 -13.71 0.53
N LYS A 349 11.27 -13.48 1.39
CA LYS A 349 12.30 -12.44 1.21
C LYS A 349 13.06 -12.61 -0.12
N ILE A 350 13.58 -13.79 -0.38
CA ILE A 350 14.27 -14.10 -1.64
C ILE A 350 13.36 -13.90 -2.84
N THR A 351 12.14 -14.41 -2.77
CA THR A 351 11.17 -14.25 -3.89
C THR A 351 10.85 -12.79 -4.18
N MET A 352 10.71 -11.97 -3.14
CA MET A 352 10.44 -10.55 -3.28
C MET A 352 11.62 -9.81 -3.91
N LEU A 353 12.85 -10.09 -3.45
CA LEU A 353 14.07 -9.51 -4.02
C LEU A 353 14.25 -9.90 -5.48
N ASN A 354 14.16 -11.19 -5.82
CA ASN A 354 14.31 -11.66 -7.20
C ASN A 354 13.28 -11.01 -8.15
N VAL A 355 12.02 -10.86 -7.71
CA VAL A 355 10.99 -10.17 -8.51
C VAL A 355 11.35 -8.72 -8.73
N MET A 356 11.83 -8.02 -7.69
CA MET A 356 12.17 -6.60 -7.81
C MET A 356 13.42 -6.38 -8.67
N GLU A 357 14.46 -7.19 -8.51
CA GLU A 357 15.66 -7.17 -9.35
C GLU A 357 15.31 -7.39 -10.82
N ALA A 358 14.47 -8.38 -11.12
CA ALA A 358 14.01 -8.62 -12.49
C ALA A 358 13.21 -7.43 -13.06
N ILE A 359 12.43 -6.73 -12.23
CA ILE A 359 11.73 -5.49 -12.64
C ILE A 359 12.75 -4.38 -12.93
N VAL A 360 13.75 -4.18 -12.07
CA VAL A 360 14.79 -3.16 -12.24
C VAL A 360 15.57 -3.41 -13.53
N GLU A 361 15.96 -4.65 -13.81
CA GLU A 361 16.67 -5.03 -15.04
C GLU A 361 15.85 -4.68 -16.30
N LYS A 362 14.56 -5.01 -16.31
CA LYS A 362 13.67 -4.74 -17.45
C LYS A 362 13.30 -3.26 -17.59
N GLN A 363 13.19 -2.55 -16.49
CA GLN A 363 12.78 -1.13 -16.44
C GLN A 363 13.94 -0.18 -16.18
N TYR A 364 15.17 -0.56 -16.55
CA TYR A 364 16.38 0.25 -16.30
C TYR A 364 16.21 1.71 -16.71
N ASP A 365 15.62 1.97 -17.89
CA ASP A 365 15.39 3.36 -18.38
C ASP A 365 14.44 4.17 -17.46
N PHE A 366 13.49 3.51 -16.79
CA PHE A 366 12.63 4.16 -15.82
C PHE A 366 13.43 4.62 -14.59
N PHE A 367 14.25 3.75 -14.05
CA PHE A 367 15.06 4.07 -12.85
C PHE A 367 16.16 5.10 -13.15
N GLU A 368 16.63 5.19 -14.40
CA GLU A 368 17.65 6.16 -14.81
C GLU A 368 17.06 7.53 -15.24
N LYS A 369 15.97 7.54 -16.03
CA LYS A 369 15.43 8.72 -16.73
C LYS A 369 14.08 9.19 -16.20
N GLY A 370 13.46 8.40 -15.31
CA GLY A 370 12.20 8.74 -14.69
C GLY A 370 10.94 8.16 -15.37
N PRO A 371 9.75 8.52 -14.85
CA PRO A 371 8.48 7.86 -15.14
C PRO A 371 8.00 7.98 -16.60
N THR A 372 8.55 8.91 -17.37
CA THR A 372 8.21 9.05 -18.80
C THR A 372 8.79 7.95 -19.69
N HIS A 373 9.85 7.25 -19.23
CA HIS A 373 10.58 6.23 -19.98
C HIS A 373 10.21 4.78 -19.60
N ILE A 374 9.00 4.59 -19.09
CA ILE A 374 8.52 3.26 -18.73
C ILE A 374 8.30 2.40 -19.98
N ARG A 375 8.87 1.19 -19.97
CA ARG A 375 8.69 0.20 -21.04
C ARG A 375 7.46 -0.66 -20.74
N PRO A 376 6.72 -1.15 -21.75
CA PRO A 376 5.65 -2.11 -21.52
C PRO A 376 6.24 -3.42 -20.98
N LEU A 377 5.69 -3.92 -19.88
CA LEU A 377 6.15 -5.13 -19.20
C LEU A 377 4.96 -5.98 -18.77
N ILE A 378 4.99 -7.27 -19.07
CA ILE A 378 3.96 -8.23 -18.71
C ILE A 378 4.48 -9.12 -17.57
N MET A 379 3.63 -9.47 -16.60
CA MET A 379 4.00 -10.33 -15.46
C MET A 379 4.59 -11.67 -15.87
N ARG A 380 4.20 -12.19 -17.06
CA ARG A 380 4.72 -13.43 -17.61
C ARG A 380 6.23 -13.36 -17.91
N GLU A 381 6.72 -12.22 -18.40
CA GLU A 381 8.13 -12.06 -18.71
C GLU A 381 9.01 -12.11 -17.48
N ILE A 382 8.53 -11.54 -16.38
CA ILE A 382 9.21 -11.64 -15.08
C ILE A 382 9.14 -13.08 -14.56
N ALA A 383 7.96 -13.72 -14.65
CA ALA A 383 7.78 -15.11 -14.22
C ALA A 383 8.71 -16.07 -14.95
N ASP A 384 8.84 -15.92 -16.28
CA ASP A 384 9.75 -16.72 -17.11
C ASP A 384 11.23 -16.47 -16.76
N MET A 385 11.60 -15.24 -16.37
CA MET A 385 12.96 -14.84 -15.99
C MET A 385 13.42 -15.48 -14.67
N ILE A 386 12.55 -15.47 -13.67
CA ILE A 386 12.84 -16.02 -12.34
C ILE A 386 12.39 -17.50 -12.18
N ASN A 387 11.93 -18.15 -13.26
CA ASN A 387 11.42 -19.52 -13.27
C ASN A 387 10.33 -19.78 -12.22
N MET A 388 9.42 -18.83 -12.04
CA MET A 388 8.29 -18.91 -11.11
C MET A 388 6.94 -18.80 -11.83
N ASP A 389 5.86 -19.16 -11.12
CA ASP A 389 4.50 -19.02 -11.68
C ASP A 389 4.06 -17.56 -11.71
N ILE A 390 3.29 -17.18 -12.74
CA ILE A 390 2.69 -15.85 -12.90
C ILE A 390 1.86 -15.45 -11.68
N SER A 391 1.19 -16.44 -11.04
CA SER A 391 0.41 -16.21 -9.83
C SER A 391 1.27 -15.72 -8.66
N THR A 392 2.51 -16.20 -8.55
CA THR A 392 3.48 -15.77 -7.53
C THR A 392 3.90 -14.32 -7.75
N VAL A 393 4.29 -13.97 -8.99
CA VAL A 393 4.62 -12.58 -9.36
C VAL A 393 3.45 -11.62 -9.10
N SER A 394 2.24 -12.04 -9.45
CA SER A 394 1.03 -11.25 -9.21
C SER A 394 0.77 -11.00 -7.72
N ARG A 395 1.02 -12.00 -6.86
CA ARG A 395 0.90 -11.87 -5.39
C ARG A 395 1.93 -10.93 -4.80
N VAL A 396 3.15 -10.98 -5.31
CA VAL A 396 4.22 -10.06 -4.90
C VAL A 396 3.92 -8.63 -5.36
N ALA A 397 3.42 -8.46 -6.58
CA ALA A 397 3.16 -7.13 -7.14
C ALA A 397 1.94 -6.40 -6.54
N ASN A 398 1.02 -7.12 -5.90
CA ASN A 398 -0.22 -6.53 -5.39
C ASN A 398 -0.02 -5.89 -4.01
N GLY A 399 -0.39 -4.61 -3.89
CA GLY A 399 -0.41 -3.87 -2.62
C GLY A 399 0.96 -3.64 -2.00
N LYS A 400 2.04 -3.66 -2.79
CA LYS A 400 3.40 -3.35 -2.35
C LYS A 400 3.96 -2.16 -3.09
N TYR A 401 4.79 -1.40 -2.37
CA TYR A 401 5.34 -0.13 -2.83
C TYR A 401 6.86 -0.16 -2.86
N VAL A 402 7.41 0.54 -3.83
CA VAL A 402 8.85 0.75 -3.98
C VAL A 402 9.17 2.23 -3.91
N GLN A 403 10.16 2.58 -3.11
CA GLN A 403 10.75 3.91 -3.06
C GLN A 403 11.87 3.99 -4.10
N THR A 404 11.83 5.05 -4.89
CA THR A 404 12.84 5.37 -5.92
C THR A 404 13.22 6.84 -5.79
N ASP A 405 14.28 7.27 -6.48
CA ASP A 405 14.68 8.69 -6.53
C ASP A 405 13.58 9.63 -7.06
N PHE A 406 12.64 9.09 -7.85
CA PHE A 406 11.52 9.84 -8.43
C PHE A 406 10.25 9.83 -7.58
N GLY A 407 10.25 9.10 -6.46
CA GLY A 407 9.10 8.97 -5.55
C GLY A 407 8.70 7.53 -5.26
N ILE A 408 7.55 7.36 -4.59
CA ILE A 408 7.01 6.07 -4.19
C ILE A 408 6.01 5.60 -5.25
N PHE A 409 6.21 4.37 -5.74
CA PHE A 409 5.35 3.75 -6.76
C PHE A 409 4.85 2.39 -6.28
N GLU A 410 3.60 2.05 -6.62
CA GLU A 410 3.09 0.69 -6.45
C GLU A 410 3.79 -0.26 -7.45
N LEU A 411 4.18 -1.47 -7.07
CA LEU A 411 4.82 -2.44 -7.98
C LEU A 411 3.98 -2.74 -9.22
N LYS A 412 2.65 -2.73 -9.07
CA LYS A 412 1.72 -2.85 -10.20
C LYS A 412 1.88 -1.75 -11.25
N TYR A 413 2.46 -0.62 -10.88
CA TYR A 413 2.73 0.50 -11.79
C TYR A 413 3.64 0.11 -12.94
N PHE A 414 4.60 -0.80 -12.75
CA PHE A 414 5.55 -1.23 -13.77
C PHE A 414 4.94 -2.19 -14.80
N PHE A 415 3.84 -2.86 -14.45
CA PHE A 415 3.15 -3.78 -15.34
C PHE A 415 2.09 -3.03 -16.15
N THR A 416 2.36 -2.82 -17.42
CA THR A 416 1.49 -2.06 -18.34
C THR A 416 1.17 -2.89 -19.57
N GLU A 417 -0.08 -2.79 -20.03
CA GLU A 417 -0.51 -3.41 -21.28
C GLU A 417 0.24 -2.80 -22.47
N ARG A 418 0.52 -3.62 -23.45
CA ARG A 418 1.17 -3.25 -24.71
C ARG A 418 0.14 -2.77 -25.72
N ILE A 419 0.49 -1.71 -26.45
CA ILE A 419 -0.20 -1.29 -27.67
C ILE A 419 0.81 -1.41 -28.80
N GLN A 420 0.47 -2.18 -29.83
CA GLN A 420 1.29 -2.27 -31.05
C GLN A 420 1.08 -0.99 -31.87
N MET A 421 2.16 -0.32 -32.20
CA MET A 421 2.17 0.77 -33.16
C MET A 421 2.08 0.24 -34.60
N ASN A 422 1.69 1.10 -35.53
CA ASN A 422 1.67 0.75 -36.96
C ASN A 422 3.08 0.40 -37.50
N ASP A 423 4.13 0.86 -36.84
CA ASP A 423 5.55 0.61 -37.18
C ASP A 423 6.10 -0.66 -36.53
N GLY A 424 5.26 -1.44 -35.79
CA GLY A 424 5.65 -2.67 -35.12
C GLY A 424 6.30 -2.48 -33.74
N GLU A 425 6.53 -1.24 -33.30
CA GLU A 425 7.01 -0.96 -31.95
C GLU A 425 5.90 -1.16 -30.90
N GLU A 426 6.26 -1.72 -29.75
CA GLU A 426 5.35 -1.88 -28.63
C GLU A 426 5.47 -0.69 -27.67
N VAL A 427 4.36 -0.02 -27.44
CA VAL A 427 4.32 1.15 -26.57
C VAL A 427 3.38 0.94 -25.40
N SER A 428 3.77 1.44 -24.23
CA SER A 428 2.96 1.40 -23.02
C SER A 428 1.69 2.26 -23.17
N THR A 429 0.56 1.75 -22.68
CA THR A 429 -0.70 2.50 -22.57
C THR A 429 -0.56 3.82 -21.81
N ARG A 430 0.44 3.92 -20.92
CA ARG A 430 0.73 5.15 -20.17
C ARG A 430 1.28 6.27 -21.04
N LYS A 431 2.15 5.94 -22.00
CA LYS A 431 2.67 6.93 -22.96
C LYS A 431 1.53 7.55 -23.77
N VAL A 432 0.55 6.72 -24.14
CA VAL A 432 -0.65 7.21 -24.83
C VAL A 432 -1.50 8.11 -23.92
N LYS A 433 -1.67 7.73 -22.65
CA LYS A 433 -2.39 8.56 -21.66
C LYS A 433 -1.68 9.89 -21.41
N ALA A 434 -0.35 9.88 -21.24
CA ALA A 434 0.45 11.09 -21.10
C ALA A 434 0.28 12.00 -22.31
N ARG A 435 0.31 11.43 -23.53
CA ARG A 435 0.11 12.19 -24.76
C ARG A 435 -1.27 12.81 -24.86
N ILE A 436 -2.32 12.09 -24.40
CA ILE A 436 -3.68 12.63 -24.31
C ILE A 436 -3.72 13.82 -23.33
N SER A 437 -3.06 13.72 -22.18
CA SER A 437 -2.97 14.82 -21.21
C SER A 437 -2.29 16.06 -21.81
N GLU A 438 -1.13 15.89 -22.44
CA GLU A 438 -0.41 16.97 -23.13
C GLU A 438 -1.25 17.65 -24.21
N MET A 439 -1.95 16.86 -25.05
CA MET A 439 -2.83 17.42 -26.09
C MET A 439 -3.98 18.23 -25.51
N ILE A 440 -4.52 17.80 -24.37
CA ILE A 440 -5.62 18.49 -23.69
C ILE A 440 -5.11 19.74 -22.97
N GLU A 441 -3.92 19.69 -22.38
CA GLU A 441 -3.28 20.86 -21.74
C GLU A 441 -2.89 21.94 -22.76
N SER A 442 -2.49 21.53 -23.95
CA SER A 442 -2.12 22.45 -25.06
C SER A 442 -3.31 22.88 -25.94
N GLU A 443 -4.55 22.37 -25.65
CA GLU A 443 -5.73 22.69 -26.47
C GLU A 443 -6.17 24.14 -26.32
N ASN A 444 -6.80 24.68 -27.40
CA ASN A 444 -7.43 26.00 -27.34
C ASN A 444 -8.69 25.95 -26.46
N PRO A 445 -8.77 26.76 -25.37
CA PRO A 445 -9.90 26.77 -24.45
C PRO A 445 -11.27 27.10 -25.10
N ASP A 446 -11.29 27.86 -26.20
CA ASP A 446 -12.50 28.25 -26.91
C ASP A 446 -13.07 27.10 -27.76
N LYS A 447 -12.18 26.24 -28.30
CA LYS A 447 -12.53 25.12 -29.18
C LYS A 447 -11.84 23.82 -28.73
N PRO A 448 -12.27 23.24 -27.61
CA PRO A 448 -11.64 22.03 -27.07
C PRO A 448 -11.78 20.85 -28.04
N LEU A 449 -10.76 19.99 -28.07
CA LEU A 449 -10.69 18.82 -28.93
C LEU A 449 -11.75 17.78 -28.52
N SER A 450 -12.51 17.28 -29.50
CA SER A 450 -13.40 16.14 -29.24
C SER A 450 -12.61 14.82 -29.16
N ASP A 451 -13.15 13.80 -28.46
CA ASP A 451 -12.53 12.47 -28.35
C ASP A 451 -12.26 11.85 -29.74
N GLU A 452 -13.04 12.23 -30.75
CA GLU A 452 -12.85 11.80 -32.14
C GLU A 452 -11.65 12.46 -32.80
N LYS A 453 -11.46 13.79 -32.60
CA LYS A 453 -10.28 14.51 -33.09
C LYS A 453 -8.99 14.03 -32.42
N ILE A 454 -9.04 13.78 -31.12
CA ILE A 454 -7.90 13.21 -30.36
C ILE A 454 -7.53 11.83 -30.94
N SER A 455 -8.54 10.97 -31.23
CA SER A 455 -8.30 9.67 -31.86
C SER A 455 -7.65 9.81 -33.24
N GLN A 456 -8.06 10.78 -34.06
CA GLN A 456 -7.48 11.04 -35.39
C GLN A 456 -6.01 11.52 -35.30
N ILE A 457 -5.71 12.42 -34.37
CA ILE A 457 -4.35 12.90 -34.12
C ILE A 457 -3.46 11.76 -33.63
N LEU A 458 -3.91 10.96 -32.66
CA LEU A 458 -3.17 9.79 -32.17
C LEU A 458 -2.91 8.78 -33.31
N THR A 459 -3.88 8.54 -34.17
CA THR A 459 -3.72 7.63 -35.31
C THR A 459 -2.69 8.18 -36.31
N SER A 460 -2.64 9.51 -36.52
CA SER A 460 -1.61 10.15 -37.37
C SER A 460 -0.20 10.13 -36.76
N GLU A 461 -0.09 10.09 -35.42
CA GLU A 461 1.15 9.90 -34.66
C GLU A 461 1.58 8.41 -34.54
N GLY A 462 0.84 7.49 -35.17
CA GLY A 462 1.16 6.05 -35.17
C GLY A 462 0.50 5.23 -34.09
N PHE A 463 -0.34 5.81 -33.22
CA PHE A 463 -1.08 5.09 -32.16
C PHE A 463 -2.48 4.70 -32.65
N PRO A 464 -2.77 3.43 -32.98
CA PRO A 464 -4.09 2.99 -33.44
C PRO A 464 -5.09 2.90 -32.27
N VAL A 465 -5.57 4.05 -31.79
CA VAL A 465 -6.47 4.13 -30.64
C VAL A 465 -7.86 4.56 -31.08
N ALA A 466 -8.87 3.72 -30.85
CA ALA A 466 -10.26 4.02 -31.18
C ALA A 466 -10.84 5.11 -30.26
N ARG A 467 -11.84 5.88 -30.76
CA ARG A 467 -12.57 6.91 -30.01
C ARG A 467 -13.06 6.43 -28.63
N ARG A 468 -13.59 5.20 -28.55
CA ARG A 468 -14.08 4.63 -27.27
C ARG A 468 -12.95 4.43 -26.27
N THR A 469 -11.78 4.03 -26.73
CA THR A 469 -10.57 3.86 -25.89
C THR A 469 -10.04 5.21 -25.40
N VAL A 470 -10.07 6.24 -26.28
CA VAL A 470 -9.72 7.62 -25.88
C VAL A 470 -10.66 8.13 -24.79
N ALA A 471 -11.96 7.91 -24.93
CA ALA A 471 -12.95 8.28 -23.90
C ALA A 471 -12.67 7.57 -22.56
N LYS A 472 -12.37 6.26 -22.59
CA LYS A 472 -11.98 5.47 -21.39
C LYS A 472 -10.71 6.02 -20.75
N TYR A 473 -9.68 6.33 -21.54
CA TYR A 473 -8.43 6.87 -20.99
C TYR A 473 -8.61 8.26 -20.41
N ARG A 474 -9.39 9.13 -21.08
CA ARG A 474 -9.74 10.45 -20.55
C ARG A 474 -10.48 10.38 -19.21
N GLU A 475 -11.45 9.45 -19.08
CA GLU A 475 -12.17 9.21 -17.83
C GLU A 475 -11.24 8.71 -16.73
N GLN A 476 -10.30 7.80 -17.04
CA GLN A 476 -9.29 7.33 -16.09
C GLN A 476 -8.33 8.45 -15.63
N LEU A 477 -8.12 9.47 -16.45
CA LEU A 477 -7.35 10.67 -16.11
C LEU A 477 -8.21 11.73 -15.39
N ASN A 478 -9.49 11.45 -15.10
CA ASN A 478 -10.44 12.40 -14.51
C ASN A 478 -10.62 13.69 -15.33
N ILE A 479 -10.39 13.64 -16.63
CA ILE A 479 -10.54 14.81 -17.52
C ILE A 479 -11.97 14.86 -18.06
N PRO A 480 -12.68 16.00 -17.91
CA PRO A 480 -14.06 16.13 -18.36
C PRO A 480 -14.19 16.13 -19.89
N VAL A 481 -15.40 15.88 -20.39
CA VAL A 481 -15.71 15.92 -21.84
C VAL A 481 -15.48 17.31 -22.43
N ALA A 482 -15.19 17.38 -23.75
CA ALA A 482 -14.88 18.63 -24.46
C ALA A 482 -15.86 19.78 -24.16
N ARG A 483 -17.19 19.49 -24.06
CA ARG A 483 -18.20 20.48 -23.73
C ARG A 483 -17.98 21.15 -22.37
N LEU A 484 -17.50 20.39 -21.38
CA LEU A 484 -17.24 20.89 -20.02
C LEU A 484 -15.85 21.56 -19.88
N ARG A 485 -14.94 21.36 -20.85
CA ARG A 485 -13.63 22.02 -20.88
C ARG A 485 -13.65 23.40 -21.54
N LYS A 486 -14.72 23.70 -22.29
CA LYS A 486 -14.86 25.01 -22.92
C LYS A 486 -14.86 26.11 -21.87
N LYS A 487 -13.94 27.07 -21.99
CA LYS A 487 -13.91 28.29 -21.20
C LYS A 487 -14.72 29.38 -21.91
N ILE A 488 -15.16 30.37 -21.15
CA ILE A 488 -15.94 31.50 -21.66
C ILE A 488 -14.98 32.58 -22.13
#